data_06afc38b52bd6b49cd6ff4115d91ffac
#
_entry.id   06afc38b52bd6b49cd6ff4115d91ffac
#
_cell.length_a   1.000
_cell.length_b   1.000
_cell.length_c   1.000
_cell.angle_alpha   90.00
_cell.angle_beta   90.00
_cell.angle_gamma   90.00
#
_symmetry.space_group_name_H-M   'P 1'
#
loop_
_entity.id
_entity.type
_entity.pdbx_description
1 polymer ?
#
loop_
_entity_poly.entity_id
_entity_poly.type
_entity_poly.pdbx_seq_one_letter_code
_entity_poly.pdbx_strand_id
1 'polypeptide(L)'
;GNSRQNLATFCQTFSEEEIHKLMDDCIDKNMIDKDEYPQTAEIENRCVNIIASLWHAKENQAIGTSTTGSSEACMLGGLAMKTRWKNFRKSIGKPYDKPNIVCGPVQICWHKFARYWDVELREVPMNISKDGECRYISNAEEVLKLCDENTIGVVQTLGITFTGQYE
;
A
#
# COMPACT_ATOMS: atom_id res chain seq x y z
N GLY A 1 -5.62 23.62 -0.43
CA GLY A 1 -6.23 23.50 -1.77
C GLY A 1 -7.62 24.14 -1.83
N ASN A 2 -8.18 24.22 -3.01
CA ASN A 2 -9.51 24.76 -3.24
C ASN A 2 -10.48 23.63 -3.63
N SER A 3 -11.41 23.28 -2.74
CA SER A 3 -12.36 22.19 -2.93
C SER A 3 -13.30 22.37 -4.12
N ARG A 4 -13.50 23.61 -4.58
CA ARG A 4 -14.32 23.91 -5.76
C ARG A 4 -13.61 23.73 -7.10
N GLN A 5 -12.29 23.63 -7.08
CA GLN A 5 -11.44 23.57 -8.27
C GLN A 5 -10.59 22.30 -8.32
N ASN A 6 -10.43 21.63 -7.19
CA ASN A 6 -9.61 20.43 -7.12
C ASN A 6 -10.41 19.21 -7.57
N LEU A 7 -10.09 18.71 -8.74
CA LEU A 7 -10.65 17.48 -9.34
C LEU A 7 -9.68 16.29 -9.23
N ALA A 8 -8.50 16.50 -8.62
CA ALA A 8 -7.52 15.46 -8.45
C ALA A 8 -7.86 14.53 -7.27
N THR A 9 -7.37 13.30 -7.33
CA THR A 9 -7.59 12.29 -6.30
C THR A 9 -6.68 12.46 -5.07
N PHE A 10 -5.57 13.17 -5.21
CA PHE A 10 -4.64 13.49 -4.10
C PHE A 10 -5.04 14.81 -3.43
N CYS A 11 -6.26 14.85 -2.91
CA CYS A 11 -6.84 16.09 -2.41
C CYS A 11 -6.57 16.25 -0.91
N GLN A 12 -6.13 17.45 -0.54
CA GLN A 12 -6.21 17.98 0.83
C GLN A 12 -6.88 19.35 0.77
N THR A 13 -8.16 19.35 0.42
CA THR A 13 -8.92 20.56 0.15
C THR A 13 -9.78 21.01 1.29
N PHE A 14 -10.10 20.11 2.20
CA PHE A 14 -10.97 20.35 3.33
C PHE A 14 -10.47 19.56 4.55
N SER A 15 -10.53 20.18 5.70
CA SER A 15 -10.43 19.55 7.02
C SER A 15 -11.34 20.33 7.97
N GLU A 16 -11.95 19.63 8.91
CA GLU A 16 -12.76 20.23 9.96
C GLU A 16 -11.90 21.10 10.87
N GLU A 17 -12.51 22.11 11.48
CA GLU A 17 -11.83 23.04 12.37
C GLU A 17 -11.21 22.32 13.57
N GLU A 18 -11.88 21.32 14.09
CA GLU A 18 -11.40 20.48 15.18
C GLU A 18 -10.10 19.73 14.83
N ILE A 19 -9.95 19.31 13.58
CA ILE A 19 -8.72 18.66 13.10
C ILE A 19 -7.56 19.65 13.06
N HIS A 20 -7.81 20.89 12.58
CA HIS A 20 -6.77 21.92 12.59
C HIS A 20 -6.30 22.21 14.01
N LYS A 21 -7.23 22.33 14.97
CA LYS A 21 -6.88 22.53 16.36
C LYS A 21 -6.07 21.38 16.95
N LEU A 22 -6.45 20.13 16.67
CA LEU A 22 -5.68 18.96 17.10
C LEU A 22 -4.28 18.92 16.50
N MET A 23 -4.13 19.35 15.25
CA MET A 23 -2.81 19.45 14.61
C MET A 23 -1.93 20.49 15.31
N ASP A 24 -2.49 21.67 15.63
CA ASP A 24 -1.78 22.71 16.38
C ASP A 24 -1.38 22.23 17.78
N ASP A 25 -2.27 21.56 18.49
CA ASP A 25 -2.02 21.01 19.83
C ASP A 25 -0.95 19.88 19.84
N CYS A 26 -0.67 19.30 18.68
CA CYS A 26 0.25 18.17 18.55
C CYS A 26 1.53 18.49 17.75
N ILE A 27 1.70 19.71 17.25
CA ILE A 27 2.78 20.07 16.34
C ILE A 27 4.17 19.89 16.95
N ASP A 28 4.29 19.98 18.25
CA ASP A 28 5.52 19.82 19.02
C ASP A 28 5.77 18.37 19.51
N LYS A 29 4.88 17.43 19.17
CA LYS A 29 5.01 16.02 19.59
C LYS A 29 5.89 15.24 18.62
N ASN A 30 6.77 14.43 19.18
CA ASN A 30 7.62 13.50 18.42
C ASN A 30 7.07 12.07 18.53
N MET A 31 6.31 11.63 17.54
CA MET A 31 5.69 10.30 17.55
C MET A 31 6.69 9.13 17.46
N ILE A 32 7.94 9.38 17.12
CA ILE A 32 8.98 8.34 17.01
C ILE A 32 9.57 8.02 18.39
N ASP A 33 9.60 9.00 19.29
CA ASP A 33 10.04 8.77 20.65
C ASP A 33 8.89 8.24 21.51
N LYS A 34 8.77 6.93 21.54
CA LYS A 34 7.66 6.23 22.22
C LYS A 34 7.79 6.25 23.74
N ASP A 35 8.98 6.46 24.27
CA ASP A 35 9.22 6.55 25.71
C ASP A 35 8.79 7.93 26.24
N GLU A 36 9.07 8.99 25.49
CA GLU A 36 8.68 10.36 25.86
C GLU A 36 7.20 10.64 25.56
N TYR A 37 6.66 10.06 24.49
CA TYR A 37 5.27 10.27 24.02
C TYR A 37 4.45 8.97 24.01
N PRO A 38 4.23 8.31 25.16
CA PRO A 38 3.58 7.01 25.22
C PRO A 38 2.10 7.04 24.77
N GLN A 39 1.39 8.15 24.96
CA GLN A 39 0.02 8.29 24.49
C GLN A 39 -0.07 8.35 22.96
N THR A 40 0.88 9.01 22.31
CA THR A 40 0.96 9.02 20.84
C THR A 40 1.24 7.63 20.29
N ALA A 41 2.13 6.88 20.95
CA ALA A 41 2.41 5.49 20.61
C ALA A 41 1.17 4.59 20.77
N GLU A 42 0.37 4.79 21.82
CA GLU A 42 -0.87 4.06 22.03
C GLU A 42 -1.93 4.39 20.98
N ILE A 43 -2.05 5.66 20.57
CA ILE A 43 -2.97 6.08 19.48
C ILE A 43 -2.56 5.39 18.17
N GLU A 44 -1.27 5.38 17.82
CA GLU A 44 -0.77 4.65 16.65
C GLU A 44 -1.17 3.17 16.69
N ASN A 45 -0.93 2.51 17.82
CA ASN A 45 -1.25 1.10 18.01
C ASN A 45 -2.76 0.83 17.85
N ARG A 46 -3.61 1.69 18.39
CA ARG A 46 -5.07 1.60 18.21
C ARG A 46 -5.47 1.74 16.74
N CYS A 47 -4.90 2.71 16.02
CA CYS A 47 -5.17 2.88 14.59
C CYS A 47 -4.78 1.62 13.80
N VAL A 48 -3.60 1.05 14.07
CA VAL A 48 -3.15 -0.20 13.45
C VAL A 48 -4.14 -1.34 13.71
N ASN A 49 -4.57 -1.52 14.96
CA ASN A 49 -5.49 -2.60 15.32
C ASN A 49 -6.90 -2.40 14.72
N ILE A 50 -7.41 -1.17 14.65
CA ILE A 50 -8.69 -0.85 14.00
C ILE A 50 -8.64 -1.27 12.53
N ILE A 51 -7.61 -0.84 11.79
CA ILE A 51 -7.47 -1.20 10.37
C ILE A 51 -7.28 -2.70 10.18
N ALA A 52 -6.43 -3.33 11.00
CA ALA A 52 -6.18 -4.76 10.94
C ALA A 52 -7.44 -5.60 11.19
N SER A 53 -8.33 -5.15 12.09
CA SER A 53 -9.59 -5.84 12.37
C SER A 53 -10.53 -5.87 11.16
N LEU A 54 -10.50 -4.84 10.31
CA LEU A 54 -11.26 -4.81 9.05
C LEU A 54 -10.77 -5.89 8.07
N TRP A 55 -9.54 -6.33 8.22
CA TRP A 55 -8.91 -7.36 7.38
C TRP A 55 -8.78 -8.70 8.10
N HIS A 56 -9.60 -8.89 9.13
CA HIS A 56 -9.73 -10.14 9.88
C HIS A 56 -8.45 -10.61 10.58
N ALA A 57 -7.56 -9.69 10.94
CA ALA A 57 -6.44 -10.04 11.81
C ALA A 57 -6.94 -10.50 13.19
N LYS A 58 -6.25 -11.47 13.76
CA LYS A 58 -6.57 -11.90 15.13
C LYS A 58 -6.28 -10.76 16.10
N GLU A 59 -7.14 -10.62 17.10
CA GLU A 59 -7.00 -9.62 18.15
C GLU A 59 -5.60 -9.64 18.77
N ASN A 60 -5.01 -8.46 18.93
CA ASN A 60 -3.66 -8.25 19.49
C ASN A 60 -2.51 -8.96 18.76
N GLN A 61 -2.70 -9.41 17.53
CA GLN A 61 -1.65 -10.00 16.68
C GLN A 61 -1.29 -9.13 15.47
N ALA A 62 -1.90 -7.98 15.35
CA ALA A 62 -1.58 -7.05 14.26
C ALA A 62 -0.21 -6.40 14.49
N ILE A 63 0.60 -6.37 13.44
CA ILE A 63 1.86 -5.65 13.39
C ILE A 63 1.73 -4.61 12.29
N GLY A 64 1.94 -3.37 12.64
CA GLY A 64 1.87 -2.26 11.70
C GLY A 64 2.50 -1.01 12.28
N THR A 65 2.56 0.01 11.47
CA THR A 65 3.07 1.33 11.84
C THR A 65 2.42 2.40 10.98
N SER A 66 2.33 3.61 11.50
CA SER A 66 2.10 4.79 10.67
C SER A 66 3.35 5.11 9.84
N THR A 67 3.17 5.85 8.78
CA THR A 67 4.24 6.23 7.84
C THR A 67 4.13 7.70 7.49
N THR A 68 5.22 8.28 6.99
CA THR A 68 5.24 9.68 6.52
C THR A 68 4.41 9.91 5.26
N GLY A 69 4.00 8.83 4.59
CA GLY A 69 3.16 8.89 3.40
C GLY A 69 2.98 7.53 2.76
N SER A 70 2.12 7.46 1.73
CA SER A 70 1.78 6.23 1.03
C SER A 70 2.98 5.56 0.35
N SER A 71 3.97 6.31 -0.09
CA SER A 71 5.19 5.74 -0.67
C SER A 71 5.98 4.90 0.33
N GLU A 72 6.14 5.38 1.56
CA GLU A 72 6.76 4.60 2.63
C GLU A 72 5.91 3.37 2.99
N ALA A 73 4.59 3.53 3.07
CA ALA A 73 3.69 2.41 3.34
C ALA A 73 3.83 1.30 2.29
N CYS A 74 3.86 1.65 1.00
CA CYS A 74 4.08 0.70 -0.09
C CYS A 74 5.47 0.05 -0.01
N MET A 75 6.52 0.83 0.33
CA MET A 75 7.87 0.29 0.52
C MET A 75 7.92 -0.75 1.64
N LEU A 76 7.34 -0.46 2.79
CA LEU A 76 7.31 -1.38 3.93
C LEU A 76 6.48 -2.63 3.64
N GLY A 77 5.31 -2.47 3.02
CA GLY A 77 4.47 -3.59 2.58
C GLY A 77 5.19 -4.49 1.56
N GLY A 78 5.83 -3.88 0.57
CA GLY A 78 6.63 -4.58 -0.43
C GLY A 78 7.82 -5.33 0.17
N LEU A 79 8.52 -4.72 1.12
CA LEU A 79 9.61 -5.37 1.86
C LEU A 79 9.14 -6.56 2.69
N ALA A 80 7.97 -6.44 3.33
CA ALA A 80 7.37 -7.54 4.07
C ALA A 80 7.06 -8.73 3.13
N MET A 81 6.46 -8.47 1.97
CA MET A 81 6.20 -9.50 0.95
C MET A 81 7.51 -10.14 0.47
N LYS A 82 8.51 -9.35 0.10
CA LYS A 82 9.82 -9.84 -0.35
C LYS A 82 10.50 -10.70 0.71
N THR A 83 10.47 -10.26 1.97
CA THR A 83 11.08 -10.98 3.09
C THR A 83 10.40 -12.32 3.35
N ARG A 84 9.06 -12.35 3.35
CA ARG A 84 8.28 -13.59 3.49
C ARG A 84 8.60 -14.58 2.38
N TRP A 85 8.56 -14.12 1.14
CA TRP A 85 8.91 -14.95 -0.02
C TRP A 85 10.35 -15.48 0.09
N LYS A 86 11.31 -14.62 0.37
CA LYS A 86 12.73 -15.03 0.53
C LYS A 86 12.90 -16.08 1.62
N ASN A 87 12.27 -15.91 2.77
CA ASN A 87 12.35 -16.87 3.86
C ASN A 87 11.70 -18.21 3.47
N PHE A 88 10.57 -18.18 2.80
CA PHE A 88 9.94 -19.37 2.27
C PHE A 88 10.83 -20.09 1.25
N ARG A 89 11.39 -19.39 0.26
CA ARG A 89 12.30 -19.97 -0.73
C ARG A 89 13.53 -20.61 -0.07
N LYS A 90 14.11 -19.96 0.92
CA LYS A 90 15.22 -20.50 1.72
C LYS A 90 14.82 -21.80 2.43
N SER A 91 13.66 -21.84 3.06
CA SER A 91 13.20 -23.02 3.82
C SER A 91 13.04 -24.28 2.97
N ILE A 92 12.78 -24.10 1.66
CA ILE A 92 12.64 -25.20 0.69
C ILE A 92 13.87 -25.39 -0.21
N GLY A 93 14.99 -24.72 0.10
CA GLY A 93 16.24 -24.84 -0.63
C GLY A 93 16.21 -24.35 -2.08
N LYS A 94 15.37 -23.35 -2.39
CA LYS A 94 15.22 -22.76 -3.72
C LYS A 94 15.93 -21.41 -3.83
N PRO A 95 16.37 -21.01 -5.04
CA PRO A 95 16.92 -19.67 -5.29
C PRO A 95 15.94 -18.56 -4.90
N TYR A 96 16.46 -17.41 -4.46
CA TYR A 96 15.69 -16.25 -3.99
C TYR A 96 16.29 -14.92 -4.46
N ASP A 97 16.88 -14.92 -5.63
CA ASP A 97 17.63 -13.80 -6.22
C ASP A 97 16.85 -13.02 -7.29
N LYS A 98 15.71 -13.55 -7.75
CA LYS A 98 14.90 -12.95 -8.83
C LYS A 98 13.44 -12.76 -8.44
N PRO A 99 13.15 -11.94 -7.43
CA PRO A 99 11.77 -11.64 -7.05
C PRO A 99 11.05 -10.84 -8.12
N ASN A 100 9.76 -11.12 -8.32
CA ASN A 100 8.88 -10.28 -9.11
C ASN A 100 7.61 -9.92 -8.35
N ILE A 101 6.96 -8.82 -8.75
CA ILE A 101 5.68 -8.39 -8.25
C ILE A 101 4.75 -8.13 -9.42
N VAL A 102 3.50 -8.57 -9.32
CA VAL A 102 2.50 -8.39 -10.36
C VAL A 102 1.52 -7.31 -9.95
N CYS A 103 1.16 -6.43 -10.86
CA CYS A 103 0.19 -5.35 -10.61
C CYS A 103 -0.62 -4.99 -11.85
N GLY A 104 -1.75 -4.36 -11.65
CA GLY A 104 -2.45 -3.58 -12.67
C GLY A 104 -1.95 -2.13 -12.69
N PRO A 105 -2.80 -1.16 -13.00
CA PRO A 105 -2.45 0.27 -12.98
C PRO A 105 -2.23 0.74 -11.54
N VAL A 106 -0.99 0.98 -11.19
CA VAL A 106 -0.58 1.35 -9.83
C VAL A 106 0.01 2.76 -9.77
N GLN A 107 0.05 3.31 -8.58
CA GLN A 107 0.74 4.55 -8.29
C GLN A 107 2.25 4.34 -8.40
N ILE A 108 2.97 5.39 -8.81
CA ILE A 108 4.43 5.39 -9.10
C ILE A 108 5.30 4.85 -7.94
N CYS A 109 4.80 4.85 -6.70
CA CYS A 109 5.54 4.30 -5.55
C CYS A 109 5.90 2.82 -5.73
N TRP A 110 5.07 2.04 -6.44
CA TRP A 110 5.37 0.63 -6.73
C TRP A 110 6.47 0.46 -7.78
N HIS A 111 6.54 1.35 -8.78
CA HIS A 111 7.66 1.40 -9.71
C HIS A 111 8.97 1.77 -8.98
N LYS A 112 8.90 2.71 -8.02
CA LYS A 112 10.05 3.03 -7.17
C LYS A 112 10.45 1.86 -6.29
N PHE A 113 9.49 1.17 -5.68
CA PHE A 113 9.74 -0.03 -4.90
C PHE A 113 10.50 -1.07 -5.73
N ALA A 114 9.99 -1.40 -6.90
CA ALA A 114 10.60 -2.37 -7.80
C ALA A 114 12.06 -2.01 -8.12
N ARG A 115 12.30 -0.75 -8.48
CA ARG A 115 13.64 -0.24 -8.81
C ARG A 115 14.59 -0.24 -7.60
N TYR A 116 14.13 0.22 -6.44
CA TYR A 116 15.00 0.37 -5.26
C TYR A 116 15.37 -0.96 -4.62
N TRP A 117 14.52 -1.97 -4.78
CA TRP A 117 14.67 -3.26 -4.12
C TRP A 117 14.98 -4.42 -5.08
N ASP A 118 15.35 -4.12 -6.32
CA ASP A 118 15.67 -5.12 -7.35
C ASP A 118 14.57 -6.19 -7.46
N VAL A 119 13.33 -5.73 -7.66
CA VAL A 119 12.16 -6.56 -7.90
C VAL A 119 11.68 -6.32 -9.32
N GLU A 120 11.48 -7.37 -10.10
CA GLU A 120 10.89 -7.27 -11.43
C GLU A 120 9.42 -6.84 -11.30
N LEU A 121 9.03 -5.73 -11.92
CA LEU A 121 7.64 -5.30 -11.99
C LEU A 121 6.99 -5.89 -13.23
N ARG A 122 5.95 -6.68 -13.05
CA ARG A 122 5.13 -7.25 -14.13
C ARG A 122 3.77 -6.58 -14.12
N GLU A 123 3.54 -5.76 -15.12
CA GLU A 123 2.29 -5.01 -15.25
C GLU A 123 1.33 -5.73 -16.19
N VAL A 124 0.10 -5.94 -15.71
CA VAL A 124 -1.00 -6.39 -16.58
C VAL A 124 -1.39 -5.22 -17.49
N PRO A 125 -1.40 -5.42 -18.82
CA PRO A 125 -1.81 -4.36 -19.74
C PRO A 125 -3.28 -4.00 -19.53
N MET A 126 -3.58 -2.70 -19.56
CA MET A 126 -4.95 -2.20 -19.54
C MET A 126 -5.62 -2.54 -20.88
N ASN A 127 -6.64 -3.37 -20.83
CA ASN A 127 -7.37 -3.79 -22.01
C ASN A 127 -8.77 -3.18 -22.06
N ILE A 128 -9.22 -2.83 -23.25
CA ILE A 128 -10.64 -2.59 -23.53
C ILE A 128 -11.31 -3.96 -23.52
N SER A 129 -12.33 -4.13 -22.69
CA SER A 129 -13.07 -5.37 -22.62
C SER A 129 -13.80 -5.67 -23.95
N LYS A 130 -14.11 -6.94 -24.22
CA LYS A 130 -14.79 -7.38 -25.45
C LYS A 130 -16.17 -6.77 -25.65
N ASP A 131 -16.80 -6.28 -24.58
CA ASP A 131 -18.10 -5.60 -24.57
C ASP A 131 -18.00 -4.09 -24.84
N GLY A 132 -16.79 -3.58 -25.10
CA GLY A 132 -16.53 -2.16 -25.38
C GLY A 132 -16.47 -1.27 -24.15
N GLU A 133 -16.62 -1.81 -22.95
CA GLU A 133 -16.38 -1.06 -21.72
C GLU A 133 -14.87 -0.91 -21.49
N CYS A 134 -14.40 0.33 -21.42
CA CYS A 134 -13.03 0.63 -21.02
C CYS A 134 -12.88 0.32 -19.53
N ARG A 135 -12.33 -0.81 -19.22
CA ARG A 135 -11.91 -1.16 -17.86
C ARG A 135 -10.41 -0.98 -17.74
N TYR A 136 -10.02 0.04 -17.01
CA TYR A 136 -8.61 0.32 -16.70
C TYR A 136 -8.16 -0.39 -15.41
N ILE A 137 -8.69 -1.56 -15.18
CA ILE A 137 -8.38 -2.41 -14.03
C ILE A 137 -7.73 -3.71 -14.51
N SER A 138 -6.99 -4.35 -13.63
CA SER A 138 -6.41 -5.67 -13.94
C SER A 138 -7.49 -6.75 -13.96
N ASN A 139 -7.30 -7.73 -14.83
CA ASN A 139 -8.11 -8.95 -14.85
C ASN A 139 -7.40 -10.04 -14.07
N ALA A 140 -8.10 -10.71 -13.15
CA ALA A 140 -7.53 -11.77 -12.32
C ALA A 140 -6.88 -12.91 -13.12
N GLU A 141 -7.47 -13.30 -14.26
CA GLU A 141 -6.90 -14.34 -15.13
C GLU A 141 -5.57 -13.92 -15.76
N GLU A 142 -5.44 -12.63 -16.13
CA GLU A 142 -4.20 -12.10 -16.69
C GLU A 142 -3.14 -11.92 -15.61
N VAL A 143 -3.53 -11.48 -14.41
CA VAL A 143 -2.66 -11.43 -13.23
C VAL A 143 -2.08 -12.81 -12.95
N LEU A 144 -2.90 -13.85 -12.93
CA LEU A 144 -2.45 -15.23 -12.67
C LEU A 144 -1.45 -15.73 -13.71
N LYS A 145 -1.59 -15.35 -14.98
CA LYS A 145 -0.64 -15.73 -16.04
C LYS A 145 0.76 -15.13 -15.84
N LEU A 146 0.85 -14.00 -15.15
CA LEU A 146 2.11 -13.32 -14.85
C LEU A 146 2.75 -13.79 -13.53
N CYS A 147 2.01 -14.53 -12.72
CA CYS A 147 2.51 -15.07 -11.46
C CYS A 147 3.31 -16.35 -11.67
N ASP A 148 4.42 -16.48 -10.97
CA ASP A 148 5.25 -17.68 -10.89
C ASP A 148 5.79 -17.89 -9.46
N GLU A 149 6.69 -18.85 -9.31
CA GLU A 149 7.30 -19.15 -8.00
C GLU A 149 8.21 -18.04 -7.46
N ASN A 150 8.53 -17.06 -8.26
CA ASN A 150 9.31 -15.89 -7.87
C ASN A 150 8.43 -14.67 -7.52
N THR A 151 7.12 -14.80 -7.66
CA THR A 151 6.17 -13.74 -7.32
C THR A 151 6.09 -13.55 -5.81
N ILE A 152 6.46 -12.37 -5.35
CA ILE A 152 6.41 -12.00 -3.93
C ILE A 152 5.00 -11.59 -3.49
N GLY A 153 4.19 -11.13 -4.42
CA GLY A 153 2.81 -10.70 -4.18
C GLY A 153 2.18 -10.05 -5.40
N VAL A 154 0.91 -9.73 -5.25
CA VAL A 154 0.11 -9.00 -6.23
C VAL A 154 -0.35 -7.70 -5.60
N VAL A 155 -0.27 -6.60 -6.35
CA VAL A 155 -0.79 -5.30 -5.93
C VAL A 155 -2.11 -5.06 -6.64
N GLN A 156 -3.15 -4.82 -5.86
CA GLN A 156 -4.46 -4.40 -6.34
C GLN A 156 -4.83 -3.07 -5.72
N THR A 157 -5.59 -2.27 -6.45
CA THR A 157 -5.95 -0.91 -6.04
C THR A 157 -7.45 -0.77 -5.88
N LEU A 158 -7.88 -0.55 -4.66
CA LEU A 158 -9.29 -0.27 -4.33
C LEU A 158 -9.62 1.19 -4.65
N GLY A 159 -9.89 1.45 -5.93
CA GLY A 159 -10.08 2.78 -6.51
C GLY A 159 -8.83 3.31 -7.20
N ILE A 160 -8.61 2.92 -8.46
CA ILE A 160 -7.46 3.41 -9.24
C ILE A 160 -7.53 4.92 -9.46
N THR A 161 -6.38 5.57 -9.53
CA THR A 161 -6.23 7.03 -9.47
C THR A 161 -7.06 7.78 -10.50
N PHE A 162 -7.11 7.30 -11.73
CA PHE A 162 -7.72 8.07 -12.84
C PHE A 162 -9.20 7.78 -13.05
N THR A 163 -9.67 6.59 -12.75
CA THR A 163 -11.04 6.17 -13.04
C THR A 163 -11.87 5.87 -11.79
N GLY A 164 -11.22 5.68 -10.64
CA GLY A 164 -11.88 5.27 -9.41
C GLY A 164 -12.42 3.84 -9.43
N GLN A 165 -12.11 3.06 -10.46
CA GLN A 165 -12.54 1.66 -10.56
C GLN A 165 -11.82 0.79 -9.51
N TYR A 166 -12.50 -0.24 -9.05
CA TYR A 166 -11.98 -1.21 -8.08
C TYR A 166 -11.47 -2.45 -8.81
N GLU A 167 -10.32 -2.95 -8.37
CA GLU A 167 -9.73 -4.21 -8.80
C GLU A 167 -10.16 -5.38 -7.91
#